data_51cd836fcb482a7990cced16d1b9c412
#
_entry.id   51cd836fcb482a7990cced16d1b9c412
#
_cell.length_a   1.000
_cell.length_b   1.000
_cell.length_c   1.000
_cell.angle_alpha   90.00
_cell.angle_beta   90.00
_cell.angle_gamma   90.00
#
_symmetry.space_group_name_H-M   'P 1'
#
loop_
_entity.id
_entity.type
_entity.pdbx_description
1 polymer ?
#
loop_
_entity_poly.entity_id
_entity_poly.type
_entity_poly.pdbx_seq_one_letter_code
_entity_poly.pdbx_strand_id
1 'polypeptide(L)'
;NSSEKFHLTHPNIDVPSATNEFAINTSNQRFWLQPVKRYIKECNDGNEGDRDKNFNMRWTGSMVADVHRIFMRGGIFMYPQDLKKPEKAGGLRLMYEANPMAFLMEQAGGKATTGRQKLLGIVPDHIHQRISVIMGSKEEVERVERYY
;
A
#
# COMPACT_ATOMS: atom_id res chain seq x y z
N ASN A 1 -41.07 -2.17 9.58
CA ASN A 1 -40.04 -3.09 9.09
C ASN A 1 -39.16 -2.35 8.09
N SER A 2 -38.17 -1.61 8.57
CA SER A 2 -37.12 -1.10 7.70
C SER A 2 -36.24 -2.30 7.33
N SER A 3 -36.38 -2.83 6.10
CA SER A 3 -35.42 -3.75 5.56
C SER A 3 -34.09 -2.98 5.45
N GLU A 4 -33.13 -3.25 6.34
CA GLU A 4 -31.77 -2.76 6.23
C GLU A 4 -31.18 -3.34 4.94
N LYS A 5 -31.16 -2.53 3.89
CA LYS A 5 -30.54 -2.89 2.61
C LYS A 5 -29.20 -2.19 2.50
N PHE A 6 -28.19 -2.94 2.09
CA PHE A 6 -26.94 -2.33 1.65
C PHE A 6 -27.17 -1.57 0.35
N HIS A 7 -26.69 -0.34 0.28
CA HIS A 7 -26.71 0.48 -0.92
C HIS A 7 -25.32 0.66 -1.46
N LEU A 8 -25.11 0.39 -2.73
CA LEU A 8 -23.84 0.67 -3.41
C LEU A 8 -23.70 2.17 -3.60
N THR A 9 -22.85 2.80 -2.79
CA THR A 9 -22.66 4.26 -2.79
C THR A 9 -21.67 4.74 -3.86
N HIS A 10 -20.70 3.90 -4.23
CA HIS A 10 -19.66 4.20 -5.18
C HIS A 10 -19.53 3.10 -6.22
N PRO A 11 -20.37 3.09 -7.27
CA PRO A 11 -20.24 2.17 -8.38
C PRO A 11 -19.02 2.54 -9.24
N ASN A 12 -18.37 1.56 -9.85
CA ASN A 12 -17.26 1.76 -10.79
C ASN A 12 -16.05 2.48 -10.19
N ILE A 13 -15.61 2.03 -9.00
CA ILE A 13 -14.36 2.52 -8.40
C ILE A 13 -13.20 2.17 -9.33
N ASP A 14 -12.41 3.19 -9.68
CA ASP A 14 -11.18 3.08 -10.45
C ASP A 14 -10.07 3.90 -9.75
N VAL A 15 -9.03 3.22 -9.29
CA VAL A 15 -7.92 3.85 -8.56
C VAL A 15 -7.06 4.65 -9.56
N PRO A 16 -6.90 5.97 -9.39
CA PRO A 16 -6.03 6.76 -10.25
C PRO A 16 -4.64 6.15 -10.34
N SER A 17 -4.10 5.99 -11.56
CA SER A 17 -2.78 5.39 -11.79
C SER A 17 -1.64 6.20 -11.17
N ALA A 18 -1.77 7.53 -11.19
CA ALA A 18 -0.85 8.48 -10.57
C ALA A 18 -1.46 9.11 -9.31
N THR A 19 -0.62 9.47 -8.35
CA THR A 19 -1.05 10.13 -7.11
C THR A 19 0.05 11.04 -6.55
N ASN A 20 -0.31 11.83 -5.55
CA ASN A 20 0.61 12.59 -4.71
C ASN A 20 0.36 12.34 -3.21
N GLU A 21 -0.20 11.20 -2.87
CA GLU A 21 -0.41 10.81 -1.47
C GLU A 21 0.28 9.48 -1.15
N PHE A 22 0.89 9.40 0.03
CA PHE A 22 1.44 8.17 0.57
C PHE A 22 1.05 7.95 2.03
N ALA A 23 0.94 6.69 2.43
CA ALA A 23 0.61 6.27 3.78
C ALA A 23 1.65 5.26 4.28
N ILE A 24 2.41 5.63 5.30
CA ILE A 24 3.41 4.79 5.96
C ILE A 24 3.63 5.27 7.39
N ASN A 25 3.93 4.36 8.31
CA ASN A 25 4.30 4.72 9.68
C ASN A 25 5.75 5.21 9.75
N THR A 26 5.95 6.52 9.72
CA THR A 26 7.28 7.16 9.73
C THR A 26 8.07 6.92 11.02
N SER A 27 7.43 6.52 12.13
CA SER A 27 8.15 6.18 13.36
C SER A 27 9.09 4.98 13.20
N ASN A 28 8.91 4.18 12.15
CA ASN A 28 9.75 3.04 11.80
C ASN A 28 10.85 3.36 10.76
N GLN A 29 11.00 4.62 10.34
CA GLN A 29 11.91 5.04 9.27
C GLN A 29 13.34 4.49 9.41
N ARG A 30 13.88 4.47 10.63
CA ARG A 30 15.24 3.97 10.89
C ARG A 30 15.41 2.48 10.56
N PHE A 31 14.32 1.72 10.53
CA PHE A 31 14.34 0.27 10.28
C PHE A 31 13.98 -0.11 8.83
N TRP A 32 13.50 0.83 8.02
CA TRP A 32 13.11 0.53 6.65
C TRP A 32 14.29 0.03 5.80
N LEU A 33 13.97 -0.86 4.86
CA LEU A 33 14.91 -1.26 3.81
C LEU A 33 15.19 -0.08 2.86
N GLN A 34 16.34 -0.13 2.18
CA GLN A 34 16.77 0.96 1.29
C GLN A 34 15.75 1.34 0.20
N PRO A 35 15.06 0.40 -0.47
CA PRO A 35 14.01 0.73 -1.43
C PRO A 35 12.95 1.68 -0.87
N VAL A 36 12.46 1.37 0.34
CA VAL A 36 11.43 2.19 1.02
C VAL A 36 11.99 3.56 1.41
N LYS A 37 13.20 3.60 1.97
CA LYS A 37 13.87 4.86 2.33
C LYS A 37 14.02 5.77 1.12
N ARG A 38 14.47 5.20 -0.01
CA ARG A 38 14.63 5.92 -1.26
C ARG A 38 13.30 6.51 -1.74
N TYR A 39 12.26 5.70 -1.82
CA TYR A 39 10.94 6.13 -2.28
C TYR A 39 10.38 7.26 -1.40
N ILE A 40 10.44 7.10 -0.07
CA ILE A 40 9.91 8.11 0.85
C ILE A 40 10.76 9.40 0.81
N LYS A 41 12.08 9.28 0.64
CA LYS A 41 12.93 10.46 0.44
C LYS A 41 12.47 11.25 -0.80
N GLU A 42 12.26 10.59 -1.93
CA GLU A 42 11.78 11.23 -3.16
C GLU A 42 10.41 11.91 -2.96
N CYS A 43 9.50 11.30 -2.18
CA CYS A 43 8.22 11.93 -1.84
C CYS A 43 8.41 13.19 -0.97
N ASN A 44 9.36 13.16 -0.03
CA ASN A 44 9.64 14.27 0.88
C ASN A 44 10.43 15.39 0.22
N ASP A 45 11.29 15.09 -0.75
CA ASP A 45 12.02 16.09 -1.53
C ASP A 45 11.05 16.92 -2.40
N GLY A 46 9.88 16.37 -2.72
CA GLY A 46 8.81 17.09 -3.38
C GLY A 46 9.17 17.59 -4.77
N ASN A 47 8.79 18.83 -5.06
CA ASN A 47 9.09 19.52 -6.32
C ASN A 47 10.55 20.00 -6.43
N GLU A 48 11.32 19.93 -5.35
CA GLU A 48 12.76 20.24 -5.35
C GLU A 48 13.61 19.01 -5.73
N GLY A 49 12.98 17.81 -5.78
CA GLY A 49 13.62 16.55 -6.12
C GLY A 49 13.21 15.99 -7.48
N ASP A 50 13.63 14.76 -7.76
CA ASP A 50 13.41 14.06 -9.05
C ASP A 50 11.94 13.81 -9.41
N ARG A 51 11.01 14.02 -8.46
CA ARG A 51 9.58 13.80 -8.68
C ARG A 51 8.87 15.00 -9.29
N ASP A 52 9.44 16.20 -9.19
CA ASP A 52 8.86 17.48 -9.66
C ASP A 52 7.38 17.66 -9.24
N LYS A 53 7.03 17.16 -8.06
CA LYS A 53 5.71 17.34 -7.45
C LYS A 53 5.73 17.09 -5.94
N ASN A 54 4.89 17.83 -5.23
CA ASN A 54 4.74 17.67 -3.78
C ASN A 54 3.83 16.50 -3.43
N PHE A 55 4.20 15.76 -2.38
CA PHE A 55 3.44 14.65 -1.83
C PHE A 55 2.91 14.99 -0.44
N ASN A 56 1.77 14.41 -0.09
CA ASN A 56 1.18 14.49 1.24
C ASN A 56 1.20 13.12 1.92
N MET A 57 1.73 13.07 3.14
CA MET A 57 1.58 11.87 3.97
C MET A 57 0.19 11.83 4.60
N ARG A 58 -0.50 10.69 4.44
CA ARG A 58 -1.83 10.42 5.00
C ARG A 58 -1.83 9.06 5.68
N TRP A 59 -1.49 9.02 6.95
CA TRP A 59 -1.44 7.80 7.74
C TRP A 59 -2.47 7.85 8.87
N THR A 60 -3.46 6.94 8.83
CA THR A 60 -4.48 6.80 9.89
C THR A 60 -4.13 5.71 10.89
N GLY A 61 -3.25 4.78 10.52
CA GLY A 61 -2.92 3.60 11.32
C GLY A 61 -3.90 2.44 11.18
N SER A 62 -4.91 2.58 10.33
CA SER A 62 -5.86 1.53 9.95
C SER A 62 -5.72 1.23 8.47
N MET A 63 -5.30 0.02 8.11
CA MET A 63 -5.15 -0.37 6.70
C MET A 63 -6.47 -0.19 5.93
N VAL A 64 -7.59 -0.59 6.49
CA VAL A 64 -8.90 -0.49 5.83
C VAL A 64 -9.24 0.97 5.53
N ALA A 65 -9.04 1.88 6.49
CA ALA A 65 -9.32 3.30 6.31
C ALA A 65 -8.38 3.95 5.28
N ASP A 66 -7.09 3.63 5.34
CA ASP A 66 -6.10 4.15 4.38
C ASP A 66 -6.38 3.63 2.97
N VAL A 67 -6.66 2.32 2.80
CA VAL A 67 -6.97 1.71 1.50
C VAL A 67 -8.30 2.22 0.96
N HIS A 68 -9.33 2.41 1.80
CA HIS A 68 -10.59 3.01 1.36
C HIS A 68 -10.38 4.43 0.78
N ARG A 69 -9.56 5.25 1.44
CA ARG A 69 -9.21 6.58 0.90
C ARG A 69 -8.51 6.47 -0.45
N ILE A 70 -7.61 5.48 -0.62
CA ILE A 70 -6.87 5.24 -1.87
C ILE A 70 -7.82 4.83 -2.99
N PHE A 71 -8.83 4.01 -2.72
CA PHE A 71 -9.88 3.70 -3.70
C PHE A 71 -10.58 4.96 -4.23
N MET A 72 -10.81 5.94 -3.37
CA MET A 72 -11.56 7.15 -3.73
C MET A 72 -10.74 8.17 -4.50
N ARG A 73 -9.42 8.27 -4.27
CA ARG A 73 -8.63 9.39 -4.82
C ARG A 73 -7.18 9.08 -5.15
N GLY A 74 -6.80 7.82 -5.11
CA GLY A 74 -5.42 7.40 -5.31
C GLY A 74 -4.57 7.53 -4.05
N GLY A 75 -3.36 7.02 -4.13
CA GLY A 75 -2.39 6.96 -3.04
C GLY A 75 -1.62 5.66 -3.06
N ILE A 76 -0.63 5.56 -2.18
CA ILE A 76 0.08 4.32 -1.91
C ILE A 76 0.10 4.03 -0.41
N PHE A 77 -0.34 2.83 -0.03
CA PHE A 77 -0.24 2.31 1.34
C PHE A 77 0.99 1.40 1.44
N MET A 78 1.78 1.61 2.47
CA MET A 78 3.00 0.85 2.70
C MET A 78 3.09 0.34 4.14
N TYR A 79 3.12 -0.98 4.28
CA TYR A 79 3.49 -1.68 5.51
C TYR A 79 4.60 -2.70 5.19
N PRO A 80 5.81 -2.21 4.88
CA PRO A 80 6.90 -3.03 4.36
C PRO A 80 7.51 -3.90 5.45
N GLN A 81 8.28 -4.92 5.02
CA GLN A 81 9.26 -5.56 5.87
C GLN A 81 10.26 -4.52 6.40
N ASP A 82 10.66 -4.66 7.65
CA ASP A 82 11.65 -3.80 8.27
C ASP A 82 12.72 -4.59 9.04
N LEU A 83 13.82 -3.90 9.37
CA LEU A 83 14.95 -4.47 10.08
C LEU A 83 14.76 -4.57 11.60
N LYS A 84 13.62 -4.12 12.14
CA LYS A 84 13.29 -4.28 13.55
C LYS A 84 13.02 -5.73 13.91
N LYS A 85 12.48 -6.49 12.94
CA LYS A 85 12.23 -7.94 13.03
C LYS A 85 12.59 -8.59 11.70
N PRO A 86 13.88 -8.71 11.38
CA PRO A 86 14.35 -9.15 10.06
C PRO A 86 13.92 -10.58 9.71
N GLU A 87 13.63 -11.40 10.73
CA GLU A 87 13.11 -12.76 10.58
C GLU A 87 11.66 -12.82 10.09
N LYS A 88 10.94 -11.69 10.13
CA LYS A 88 9.55 -11.60 9.67
C LYS A 88 9.48 -10.96 8.29
N ALA A 89 8.78 -11.61 7.39
CA ALA A 89 8.56 -11.09 6.03
C ALA A 89 7.72 -9.80 5.99
N GLY A 90 7.14 -9.38 7.11
CA GLY A 90 6.34 -8.17 7.25
C GLY A 90 5.46 -8.14 8.50
N GLY A 91 4.54 -7.20 8.56
CA GLY A 91 3.70 -6.98 9.75
C GLY A 91 2.25 -7.44 9.60
N LEU A 92 1.68 -7.39 8.40
CA LEU A 92 0.29 -7.75 8.11
C LEU A 92 0.15 -9.23 7.74
N ARG A 93 -1.04 -9.80 7.97
CA ARG A 93 -1.30 -11.21 7.67
C ARG A 93 -1.67 -11.36 6.20
N LEU A 94 -1.06 -12.37 5.56
CA LEU A 94 -1.27 -12.61 4.13
C LEU A 94 -2.73 -12.91 3.81
N MET A 95 -3.32 -13.90 4.51
CA MET A 95 -4.60 -14.47 4.10
C MET A 95 -5.81 -13.57 4.38
N TYR A 96 -5.84 -12.88 5.52
CA TYR A 96 -7.05 -12.18 5.96
C TYR A 96 -6.90 -10.66 6.16
N GLU A 97 -5.73 -10.12 5.78
CA GLU A 97 -5.48 -8.67 5.68
C GLU A 97 -4.99 -8.32 4.27
N ALA A 98 -3.83 -8.84 3.86
CA ALA A 98 -3.19 -8.46 2.60
C ALA A 98 -3.96 -8.93 1.36
N ASN A 99 -4.32 -10.23 1.28
CA ASN A 99 -5.00 -10.79 0.12
C ASN A 99 -6.37 -10.17 -0.17
N PRO A 100 -7.28 -9.98 0.80
CA PRO A 100 -8.56 -9.33 0.53
C PRO A 100 -8.39 -7.91 -0.02
N MET A 101 -7.48 -7.13 0.58
CA MET A 101 -7.24 -5.76 0.13
C MET A 101 -6.50 -5.70 -1.21
N ALA A 102 -5.55 -6.61 -1.45
CA ALA A 102 -4.87 -6.74 -2.73
C ALA A 102 -5.83 -7.11 -3.87
N PHE A 103 -6.76 -8.05 -3.59
CA PHE A 103 -7.77 -8.42 -4.57
C PHE A 103 -8.65 -7.22 -4.96
N LEU A 104 -9.19 -6.52 -3.99
CA LEU A 104 -10.00 -5.32 -4.25
C LEU A 104 -9.19 -4.24 -4.97
N MET A 105 -7.93 -4.02 -4.56
CA MET A 105 -7.06 -3.02 -5.17
C MET A 105 -6.78 -3.31 -6.64
N GLU A 106 -6.48 -4.56 -6.99
CA GLU A 106 -6.23 -4.94 -8.36
C GLU A 106 -7.50 -4.91 -9.23
N GLN A 107 -8.66 -5.30 -8.68
CA GLN A 107 -9.94 -5.18 -9.38
C GLN A 107 -10.32 -3.73 -9.66
N ALA A 108 -9.89 -2.81 -8.83
CA ALA A 108 -10.09 -1.37 -8.99
C ALA A 108 -8.98 -0.68 -9.80
N GLY A 109 -8.16 -1.40 -10.56
CA GLY A 109 -7.13 -0.83 -11.44
C GLY A 109 -5.81 -0.45 -10.75
N GLY A 110 -5.70 -0.63 -9.43
CA GLY A 110 -4.47 -0.44 -8.68
C GLY A 110 -3.53 -1.63 -8.75
N LYS A 111 -2.49 -1.64 -7.91
CA LYS A 111 -1.49 -2.72 -7.84
C LYS A 111 -1.15 -3.06 -6.40
N ALA A 112 -0.79 -4.33 -6.15
CA ALA A 112 -0.41 -4.82 -4.83
C ALA A 112 0.80 -5.76 -4.89
N THR A 113 1.83 -5.49 -4.07
CA THR A 113 3.12 -6.18 -4.09
C THR A 113 3.73 -6.31 -2.69
N THR A 114 4.68 -7.21 -2.53
CA THR A 114 5.57 -7.23 -1.36
C THR A 114 6.75 -6.26 -1.51
N GLY A 115 6.90 -5.66 -2.68
CA GLY A 115 8.09 -5.00 -3.21
C GLY A 115 8.87 -5.89 -4.19
N ARG A 116 8.83 -7.21 -4.01
CA ARG A 116 9.59 -8.18 -4.84
C ARG A 116 8.71 -9.07 -5.71
N GLN A 117 7.46 -9.28 -5.30
CA GLN A 117 6.52 -10.15 -6.01
C GLN A 117 5.07 -9.73 -5.76
N LYS A 118 4.20 -10.10 -6.69
CA LYS A 118 2.77 -9.85 -6.62
C LYS A 118 2.15 -10.54 -5.40
N LEU A 119 1.36 -9.81 -4.58
CA LEU A 119 0.75 -10.35 -3.37
C LEU A 119 -0.16 -11.55 -3.65
N LEU A 120 -1.05 -11.45 -4.63
CA LEU A 120 -2.01 -12.51 -4.96
C LEU A 120 -1.38 -13.77 -5.56
N GLY A 121 -0.09 -13.74 -5.91
CA GLY A 121 0.65 -14.90 -6.39
C GLY A 121 1.30 -15.73 -5.28
N ILE A 122 1.21 -15.30 -4.01
CA ILE A 122 1.86 -15.96 -2.90
C ILE A 122 0.98 -17.09 -2.38
N VAL A 123 1.51 -18.30 -2.39
CA VAL A 123 0.87 -19.45 -1.74
C VAL A 123 1.15 -19.37 -0.24
N PRO A 124 0.10 -19.35 0.62
CA PRO A 124 0.31 -19.28 2.06
C PRO A 124 0.92 -20.56 2.64
N ASP A 125 1.94 -20.42 3.49
CA ASP A 125 2.52 -21.55 4.24
C ASP A 125 1.64 -21.92 5.44
N HIS A 126 1.01 -20.93 6.07
CA HIS A 126 0.11 -21.11 7.20
C HIS A 126 -0.84 -19.92 7.36
N ILE A 127 -1.94 -20.11 8.06
CA ILE A 127 -3.05 -19.14 8.16
C ILE A 127 -2.63 -17.77 8.73
N HIS A 128 -1.65 -17.72 9.62
CA HIS A 128 -1.18 -16.48 10.26
C HIS A 128 0.10 -15.91 9.65
N GLN A 129 0.52 -16.42 8.48
CA GLN A 129 1.70 -15.92 7.75
C GLN A 129 1.64 -14.41 7.60
N ARG A 130 2.75 -13.74 7.93
CA ARG A 130 2.88 -12.29 7.78
C ARG A 130 3.70 -11.94 6.54
N ILE A 131 3.40 -10.79 5.97
CA ILE A 131 3.99 -10.36 4.70
C ILE A 131 4.19 -8.84 4.67
N SER A 132 5.12 -8.39 3.84
CA SER A 132 5.26 -7.00 3.42
C SER A 132 4.09 -6.62 2.50
N VAL A 133 3.51 -5.43 2.71
CA VAL A 133 2.37 -4.95 1.92
C VAL A 133 2.66 -3.56 1.38
N ILE A 134 2.61 -3.44 0.06
CA ILE A 134 2.70 -2.18 -0.68
C ILE A 134 1.60 -2.22 -1.73
N MET A 135 0.63 -1.30 -1.66
CA MET A 135 -0.49 -1.30 -2.61
C MET A 135 -1.06 0.09 -2.83
N GLY A 136 -1.65 0.32 -4.01
CA GLY A 136 -2.28 1.58 -4.35
C GLY A 136 -2.18 1.91 -5.84
N SER A 137 -2.02 3.20 -6.13
CA SER A 137 -1.84 3.73 -7.48
C SER A 137 -0.69 3.04 -8.20
N LYS A 138 -0.96 2.52 -9.39
CA LYS A 138 -0.09 1.62 -10.13
C LYS A 138 1.31 2.18 -10.37
N GLU A 139 1.40 3.44 -10.80
CA GLU A 139 2.69 4.09 -11.10
C GLU A 139 3.59 4.20 -9.86
N GLU A 140 2.99 4.46 -8.69
CA GLU A 140 3.73 4.57 -7.44
C GLU A 140 4.21 3.20 -6.95
N VAL A 141 3.35 2.18 -7.03
CA VAL A 141 3.73 0.82 -6.66
C VAL A 141 4.85 0.30 -7.56
N GLU A 142 4.74 0.49 -8.89
CA GLU A 142 5.78 0.11 -9.85
C GLU A 142 7.09 0.87 -9.63
N ARG A 143 7.01 2.12 -9.19
CA ARG A 143 8.20 2.88 -8.83
C ARG A 143 8.93 2.27 -7.65
N VAL A 144 8.21 1.88 -6.60
CA VAL A 144 8.81 1.20 -5.44
C VAL A 144 9.44 -0.15 -5.87
N GLU A 145 8.74 -0.94 -6.68
CA GLU A 145 9.26 -2.24 -7.16
C GLU A 145 10.60 -2.10 -7.90
N ARG A 146 10.80 -1.02 -8.65
CA ARG A 146 12.08 -0.79 -9.35
C ARG A 146 13.27 -0.55 -8.41
N TYR A 147 13.03 -0.31 -7.14
CA TYR A 147 14.10 -0.09 -6.14
C TYR A 147 14.47 -1.37 -5.38
N TYR A 148 13.65 -2.45 -5.50
CA TYR A 148 13.89 -3.74 -4.88
C TYR A 148 14.75 -4.66 -5.74
#